data_7dca97f30fc79065feada54ccddea665
#
_entry.id   7dca97f30fc79065feada54ccddea665
#
_cell.length_a   1.000
_cell.length_b   1.000
_cell.length_c   1.000
_cell.angle_alpha   90.00
_cell.angle_beta   90.00
_cell.angle_gamma   90.00
#
_symmetry.space_group_name_H-M   'P 1'
#
loop_
_entity.id
_entity.type
_entity.pdbx_description
1 polymer ?
#
loop_
_entity_poly.entity_id
_entity_poly.type
_entity_poly.pdbx_seq_one_letter_code
_entity_poly.pdbx_strand_id
1 'polypeptide(L)'
;MKLLHLTTALYLAATTGIASAQDPNLARNLAASCANCHGTNGNAVVGSGMAPLAGVDKGRLLQAIKDFKSGAKPATIMHQIAKGYSDEQMDLIASFFAVQK
;
A
#
# COMPACT_ATOMS: atom_id res chain seq x y z
N MET A 1 -25.92 -22.93 60.85
CA MET A 1 -26.25 -22.40 59.53
C MET A 1 -24.98 -21.77 58.98
N LYS A 2 -24.35 -22.40 57.98
CA LYS A 2 -23.14 -21.92 57.41
C LYS A 2 -23.49 -21.09 56.19
N LEU A 3 -23.25 -19.77 56.24
CA LEU A 3 -23.35 -18.88 55.08
C LEU A 3 -22.22 -19.18 54.11
N LEU A 4 -22.59 -19.70 52.99
CA LEU A 4 -21.67 -19.92 51.86
C LEU A 4 -21.55 -18.59 51.11
N HIS A 5 -20.44 -17.89 51.31
CA HIS A 5 -20.15 -16.72 50.51
C HIS A 5 -19.61 -17.18 49.13
N LEU A 6 -20.50 -17.18 48.14
CA LEU A 6 -20.09 -17.30 46.77
C LEU A 6 -19.48 -15.95 46.33
N THR A 7 -18.17 -15.86 46.34
CA THR A 7 -17.45 -14.77 45.67
C THR A 7 -17.34 -15.14 44.21
N THR A 8 -18.25 -14.67 43.39
CA THR A 8 -18.13 -14.66 41.96
C THR A 8 -17.06 -13.65 41.58
N ALA A 9 -15.85 -14.15 41.40
CA ALA A 9 -14.78 -13.36 40.77
C ALA A 9 -15.13 -13.16 39.30
N LEU A 10 -15.63 -11.97 38.98
CA LEU A 10 -15.86 -11.52 37.63
C LEU A 10 -14.48 -11.24 36.99
N TYR A 11 -13.94 -12.24 36.30
CA TYR A 11 -12.76 -12.04 35.44
C TYR A 11 -13.18 -11.20 34.24
N LEU A 12 -12.99 -9.89 34.33
CA LEU A 12 -13.03 -9.00 33.19
C LEU A 12 -11.74 -9.28 32.40
N ALA A 13 -11.81 -10.16 31.43
CA ALA A 13 -10.73 -10.31 30.44
C ALA A 13 -10.70 -9.03 29.61
N ALA A 14 -9.87 -8.09 30.02
CA ALA A 14 -9.50 -6.95 29.18
C ALA A 14 -8.73 -7.50 27.99
N THR A 15 -9.42 -7.80 26.89
CA THR A 15 -8.78 -8.00 25.59
C THR A 15 -8.26 -6.65 25.15
N THR A 16 -7.03 -6.33 25.55
CA THR A 16 -6.29 -5.22 24.96
C THR A 16 -5.97 -5.62 23.52
N GLY A 17 -6.92 -5.33 22.63
CA GLY A 17 -6.66 -5.37 21.22
C GLY A 17 -5.50 -4.39 20.95
N ILE A 18 -4.34 -4.91 20.59
CA ILE A 18 -3.25 -4.09 20.08
C ILE A 18 -3.76 -3.57 18.73
N ALA A 19 -4.34 -2.38 18.73
CA ALA A 19 -4.61 -1.66 17.50
C ALA A 19 -3.24 -1.33 16.91
N SER A 20 -2.84 -2.12 15.90
CA SER A 20 -1.67 -1.81 15.10
C SER A 20 -1.97 -0.51 14.38
N ALA A 21 -1.42 0.60 14.87
CA ALA A 21 -1.52 1.88 14.19
C ALA A 21 -0.86 1.73 12.83
N GLN A 22 -1.63 1.84 11.73
CA GLN A 22 -1.06 1.89 10.40
C GLN A 22 -0.17 3.13 10.29
N ASP A 23 1.02 2.94 9.72
CA ASP A 23 1.90 4.05 9.39
C ASP A 23 1.16 5.00 8.41
N PRO A 24 0.89 6.26 8.81
CA PRO A 24 0.20 7.22 7.94
C PRO A 24 0.98 7.53 6.67
N ASN A 25 2.27 7.21 6.64
CA ASN A 25 3.15 7.42 5.49
C ASN A 25 3.36 6.14 4.66
N LEU A 26 2.68 5.04 4.98
CA LEU A 26 2.93 3.76 4.32
C LEU A 26 2.83 3.85 2.79
N ALA A 27 1.79 4.47 2.27
CA ALA A 27 1.61 4.62 0.82
C ALA A 27 2.76 5.40 0.19
N ARG A 28 3.16 6.51 0.81
CA ARG A 28 4.30 7.33 0.38
C ARG A 28 5.61 6.55 0.43
N ASN A 29 5.84 5.80 1.50
CA ASN A 29 7.06 5.02 1.68
C ASN A 29 7.14 3.88 0.65
N LEU A 30 6.03 3.22 0.35
CA LEU A 30 5.97 2.21 -0.70
C LEU A 30 6.23 2.80 -2.09
N ALA A 31 5.67 3.98 -2.36
CA ALA A 31 5.84 4.67 -3.64
C ALA A 31 7.23 5.29 -3.84
N ALA A 32 8.02 5.46 -2.78
CA ALA A 32 9.30 6.16 -2.83
C ALA A 32 10.30 5.53 -3.81
N SER A 33 10.32 4.21 -3.92
CA SER A 33 11.23 3.51 -4.85
C SER A 33 10.91 3.77 -6.32
N CYS A 34 9.67 4.12 -6.64
CA CYS A 34 9.24 4.41 -8.00
C CYS A 34 9.84 5.73 -8.53
N ALA A 35 10.19 6.64 -7.63
CA ALA A 35 10.76 7.95 -7.96
C ALA A 35 12.09 7.87 -8.71
N ASN A 36 12.87 6.81 -8.49
CA ASN A 36 14.16 6.64 -9.17
C ASN A 36 14.03 6.64 -10.70
N CYS A 37 12.92 6.15 -11.22
CA CYS A 37 12.66 6.09 -12.65
C CYS A 37 11.52 7.03 -13.06
N HIS A 38 10.45 7.08 -12.30
CA HIS A 38 9.23 7.83 -12.64
C HIS A 38 9.22 9.28 -12.12
N GLY A 39 10.29 9.71 -11.47
CA GLY A 39 10.42 11.07 -10.95
C GLY A 39 9.77 11.25 -9.58
N THR A 40 10.14 12.32 -8.90
CA THR A 40 9.60 12.67 -7.59
C THR A 40 8.08 12.82 -7.65
N ASN A 41 7.38 12.14 -6.76
CA ASN A 41 5.91 12.08 -6.74
C ASN A 41 5.28 11.62 -8.07
N GLY A 42 6.03 10.90 -8.89
CA GLY A 42 5.56 10.43 -10.20
C GLY A 42 5.60 11.49 -11.30
N ASN A 43 6.27 12.61 -11.07
CA ASN A 43 6.51 13.63 -12.09
C ASN A 43 7.76 13.26 -12.90
N ALA A 44 7.56 12.47 -13.94
CA ALA A 44 8.66 12.00 -14.78
C ALA A 44 9.41 13.17 -15.40
N VAL A 45 10.75 13.06 -15.46
CA VAL A 45 11.59 14.06 -16.10
C VAL A 45 11.26 14.12 -17.59
N VAL A 46 11.02 15.33 -18.10
CA VAL A 46 10.74 15.55 -19.52
C VAL A 46 11.86 15.01 -20.39
N GLY A 47 11.50 14.20 -21.38
CA GLY A 47 12.47 13.58 -22.29
C GLY A 47 13.14 12.31 -21.76
N SER A 48 12.81 11.86 -20.53
CA SER A 48 13.37 10.62 -19.96
C SER A 48 12.80 9.34 -20.61
N GLY A 49 11.70 9.44 -21.33
CA GLY A 49 10.99 8.27 -21.85
C GLY A 49 10.21 7.48 -20.80
N MET A 50 10.22 7.94 -19.54
CA MET A 50 9.50 7.30 -18.45
C MET A 50 8.06 7.79 -18.38
N ALA A 51 7.13 6.87 -18.08
CA ALA A 51 5.73 7.24 -17.94
C ALA A 51 5.51 8.10 -16.70
N PRO A 52 4.82 9.24 -16.80
CA PRO A 52 4.39 9.99 -15.63
C PRO A 52 3.30 9.23 -14.87
N LEU A 53 3.36 9.25 -13.54
CA LEU A 53 2.39 8.59 -12.67
C LEU A 53 1.53 9.60 -11.90
N ALA A 54 2.03 10.83 -11.70
CA ALA A 54 1.34 11.86 -10.96
C ALA A 54 -0.02 12.21 -11.59
N GLY A 55 -1.08 12.18 -10.79
CA GLY A 55 -2.42 12.55 -11.21
C GLY A 55 -3.10 11.58 -12.18
N VAL A 56 -2.49 10.43 -12.46
CA VAL A 56 -3.14 9.39 -13.27
C VAL A 56 -4.21 8.71 -12.43
N ASP A 57 -5.34 8.39 -13.05
CA ASP A 57 -6.44 7.70 -12.38
C ASP A 57 -5.97 6.45 -11.65
N LYS A 58 -6.44 6.29 -10.39
CA LYS A 58 -6.04 5.17 -9.53
C LYS A 58 -6.31 3.81 -10.17
N GLY A 59 -7.48 3.64 -10.76
CA GLY A 59 -7.87 2.37 -11.39
C GLY A 59 -6.94 2.01 -12.55
N ARG A 60 -6.54 2.99 -13.34
CA ARG A 60 -5.60 2.80 -14.44
C ARG A 60 -4.20 2.45 -13.94
N LEU A 61 -3.72 3.12 -12.90
CA LEU A 61 -2.43 2.80 -12.27
C LEU A 61 -2.41 1.39 -11.70
N LEU A 62 -3.45 1.04 -10.95
CA LEU A 62 -3.58 -0.27 -10.31
C LEU A 62 -3.64 -1.38 -11.36
N GLN A 63 -4.43 -1.19 -12.42
CA GLN A 63 -4.52 -2.17 -13.51
C GLN A 63 -3.17 -2.35 -14.20
N ALA A 64 -2.45 -1.26 -14.48
CA ALA A 64 -1.14 -1.33 -15.13
C ALA A 64 -0.13 -2.12 -14.28
N ILE A 65 -0.07 -1.88 -12.96
CA ILE A 65 0.84 -2.62 -12.07
C ILE A 65 0.47 -4.11 -12.05
N LYS A 66 -0.82 -4.44 -11.97
CA LYS A 66 -1.31 -5.81 -12.02
C LYS A 66 -0.96 -6.50 -13.34
N ASP A 67 -1.10 -5.80 -14.45
CA ASP A 67 -0.78 -6.32 -15.78
C ASP A 67 0.73 -6.59 -15.92
N PHE A 68 1.58 -5.73 -15.37
CA PHE A 68 3.02 -6.01 -15.29
C PHE A 68 3.30 -7.24 -14.42
N LYS A 69 2.67 -7.33 -13.25
CA LYS A 69 2.88 -8.44 -12.33
C LYS A 69 2.49 -9.78 -12.93
N SER A 70 1.38 -9.84 -13.66
CA SER A 70 0.87 -11.05 -14.31
C SER A 70 1.59 -11.40 -15.61
N GLY A 71 2.32 -10.46 -16.20
CA GLY A 71 2.93 -10.61 -17.53
C GLY A 71 2.00 -10.26 -18.69
N ALA A 72 0.76 -9.80 -18.42
CA ALA A 72 -0.19 -9.38 -19.46
C ALA A 72 0.30 -8.14 -20.23
N LYS A 73 1.11 -7.29 -19.58
CA LYS A 73 1.72 -6.12 -20.21
C LYS A 73 3.23 -6.33 -20.36
N PRO A 74 3.79 -6.22 -21.58
CA PRO A 74 5.21 -6.34 -21.78
C PRO A 74 5.98 -5.19 -21.14
N ALA A 75 7.14 -5.50 -20.56
CA ALA A 75 8.00 -4.54 -19.90
C ALA A 75 9.45 -4.98 -19.91
N THR A 76 10.36 -4.00 -19.74
CA THR A 76 11.80 -4.27 -19.58
C THR A 76 12.11 -4.65 -18.13
N ILE A 77 11.50 -3.95 -17.15
CA ILE A 77 11.80 -4.13 -15.72
C ILE A 77 10.54 -4.12 -14.84
N MET A 78 9.46 -3.43 -15.26
CA MET A 78 8.27 -3.27 -14.40
C MET A 78 7.62 -4.60 -14.01
N HIS A 79 7.71 -5.63 -14.84
CA HIS A 79 7.23 -6.97 -14.51
C HIS A 79 7.96 -7.56 -13.29
N GLN A 80 9.24 -7.30 -13.13
CA GLN A 80 10.01 -7.75 -11.96
C GLN A 80 9.72 -6.89 -10.73
N ILE A 81 9.63 -5.57 -10.91
CA ILE A 81 9.33 -4.64 -9.81
C ILE A 81 7.95 -4.94 -9.23
N ALA A 82 6.93 -5.09 -10.08
CA ALA A 82 5.56 -5.36 -9.65
C ALA A 82 5.41 -6.67 -8.87
N LYS A 83 6.22 -7.67 -9.14
CA LYS A 83 6.22 -8.95 -8.39
C LYS A 83 6.60 -8.78 -6.91
N GLY A 84 7.31 -7.72 -6.56
CA GLY A 84 7.71 -7.43 -5.19
C GLY A 84 6.59 -6.87 -4.30
N TYR A 85 5.41 -6.59 -4.84
CA TYR A 85 4.32 -5.96 -4.11
C TYR A 85 3.09 -6.85 -4.00
N SER A 86 2.43 -6.80 -2.84
CA SER A 86 1.10 -7.41 -2.65
C SER A 86 0.00 -6.58 -3.31
N ASP A 87 -1.19 -7.13 -3.43
CA ASP A 87 -2.34 -6.41 -3.97
C ASP A 87 -2.67 -5.16 -3.15
N GLU A 88 -2.60 -5.26 -1.82
CA GLU A 88 -2.81 -4.14 -0.91
C GLU A 88 -1.75 -3.05 -1.07
N GLN A 89 -0.49 -3.45 -1.23
CA GLN A 89 0.61 -2.51 -1.47
C GLN A 89 0.47 -1.80 -2.82
N MET A 90 0.08 -2.52 -3.86
CA MET A 90 -0.17 -1.93 -5.19
C MET A 90 -1.33 -0.93 -5.14
N ASP A 91 -2.38 -1.21 -4.38
CA ASP A 91 -3.49 -0.29 -4.16
C ASP A 91 -3.04 1.00 -3.47
N LEU A 92 -2.21 0.90 -2.44
CA LEU A 92 -1.64 2.04 -1.73
C LEU A 92 -0.73 2.88 -2.64
N ILE A 93 0.11 2.25 -3.44
CA ILE A 93 0.98 2.94 -4.39
C ILE A 93 0.15 3.70 -5.43
N ALA A 94 -0.85 3.05 -6.02
CA ALA A 94 -1.74 3.69 -6.99
C ALA A 94 -2.50 4.87 -6.38
N SER A 95 -2.98 4.73 -5.15
CA SER A 95 -3.64 5.81 -4.41
C SER A 95 -2.73 7.01 -4.19
N PHE A 96 -1.46 6.76 -3.85
CA PHE A 96 -0.48 7.83 -3.63
C PHE A 96 -0.26 8.65 -4.90
N PHE A 97 0.00 8.00 -6.03
CA PHE A 97 0.28 8.72 -7.27
C PHE A 97 -0.94 9.41 -7.86
N ALA A 98 -2.12 8.84 -7.71
CA ALA A 98 -3.35 9.42 -8.27
C ALA A 98 -3.67 10.82 -7.74
N VAL A 99 -3.26 11.15 -6.52
CA VAL A 99 -3.50 12.45 -5.87
C VAL A 99 -2.34 13.44 -6.02
N GLN A 100 -1.26 13.04 -6.66
CA GLN A 100 -0.13 13.94 -6.91
C GLN A 100 -0.45 14.91 -8.07
N LYS A 101 0.24 16.06 -8.06
CA LYS A 101 0.09 17.11 -9.08
C LYS A 101 1.40 17.37 -9.79
#